data_9276f23324ef623779639f1f157cdad9
#
_entry.id   9276f23324ef623779639f1f157cdad9
#
_cell.length_a   1.000
_cell.length_b   1.000
_cell.length_c   1.000
_cell.angle_alpha   90.00
_cell.angle_beta   90.00
_cell.angle_gamma   90.00
#
_symmetry.space_group_name_H-M   'P 1'
#
loop_
_entity.id
_entity.type
_entity.pdbx_description
1 polymer ?
#
loop_
_entity_poly.entity_id
_entity_poly.type
_entity_poly.pdbx_seq_one_letter_code
_entity_poly.pdbx_strand_id
1 'polypeptide(L)'
;MIILDEAGDLDYTAFLELKALWNAVENTCGFYMMGADGLEAKINRSISVKKVGYTEMFSRFGRRYGKAVPLGKEEKEKMLQASAAMIIKVNAEARGVSVDVNKVLRKTMGDDRIPSLRRIYKELTKIGE
;
A
#
# COMPACT_ATOMS: atom_id res chain seq x y z
N MET A 1 6.77 -11.53 -12.03
CA MET A 1 6.84 -10.27 -11.23
C MET A 1 6.71 -10.61 -9.76
N ILE A 2 7.56 -10.04 -8.91
CA ILE A 2 7.53 -10.17 -7.46
C ILE A 2 7.08 -8.83 -6.87
N ILE A 3 6.08 -8.86 -6.02
CA ILE A 3 5.57 -7.68 -5.30
C ILE A 3 5.90 -7.87 -3.82
N LEU A 4 6.60 -6.89 -3.26
CA LEU A 4 6.97 -6.83 -1.86
C LEU A 4 6.10 -5.77 -1.19
N ASP A 5 5.14 -6.20 -0.40
CA ASP A 5 4.33 -5.32 0.43
C ASP A 5 4.99 -5.11 1.79
N GLU A 6 4.68 -3.98 2.44
CA GLU A 6 5.26 -3.58 3.73
C GLU A 6 6.80 -3.60 3.75
N ALA A 7 7.44 -3.28 2.61
CA ALA A 7 8.90 -3.33 2.48
C ALA A 7 9.66 -2.39 3.44
N GLY A 8 8.95 -1.45 4.08
CA GLY A 8 9.49 -0.63 5.17
C GLY A 8 9.89 -1.45 6.40
N ASP A 9 9.28 -2.61 6.61
CA ASP A 9 9.53 -3.47 7.77
C ASP A 9 10.72 -4.41 7.59
N LEU A 10 11.23 -4.56 6.37
CA LEU A 10 12.43 -5.36 6.12
C LEU A 10 13.60 -4.87 6.98
N ASP A 11 14.16 -5.75 7.79
CA ASP A 11 15.42 -5.45 8.46
C ASP A 11 16.60 -5.45 7.47
N TYR A 12 17.79 -5.19 7.99
CA TYR A 12 18.99 -5.11 7.11
C TYR A 12 19.36 -6.45 6.49
N THR A 13 19.20 -7.54 7.23
CA THR A 13 19.50 -8.89 6.75
C THR A 13 18.53 -9.27 5.64
N ALA A 14 17.23 -9.10 5.85
CA ALA A 14 16.20 -9.35 4.85
C ALA A 14 16.39 -8.48 3.59
N PHE A 15 16.86 -7.24 3.76
CA PHE A 15 17.18 -6.36 2.63
C PHE A 15 18.37 -6.87 1.81
N LEU A 16 19.38 -7.45 2.44
CA LEU A 16 20.51 -8.10 1.74
C LEU A 16 20.09 -9.38 1.02
N GLU A 17 19.19 -10.18 1.62
CA GLU A 17 18.60 -11.35 0.98
C GLU A 17 17.77 -10.95 -0.26
N LEU A 18 17.01 -9.86 -0.17
CA LEU A 18 16.30 -9.31 -1.32
C LEU A 18 17.26 -8.93 -2.45
N LYS A 19 18.43 -8.36 -2.13
CA LYS A 19 19.47 -8.06 -3.11
C LYS A 19 19.99 -9.34 -3.76
N ALA A 20 20.25 -10.39 -2.97
CA ALA A 20 20.70 -11.69 -3.48
C ALA A 20 19.64 -12.32 -4.40
N LEU A 21 18.37 -12.27 -4.01
CA LEU A 21 17.25 -12.75 -4.83
C LEU A 21 17.17 -11.98 -6.15
N TRP A 22 17.30 -10.65 -6.11
CA TRP A 22 17.34 -9.84 -7.34
C TRP A 22 18.43 -10.30 -8.29
N ASN A 23 19.65 -10.50 -7.78
CA ASN A 23 20.78 -10.96 -8.59
C ASN A 23 20.52 -12.32 -9.24
N ALA A 24 19.84 -13.21 -8.54
CA ALA A 24 19.53 -14.55 -9.03
C ALA A 24 18.47 -14.56 -10.16
N VAL A 25 17.58 -13.57 -10.19
CA VAL A 25 16.47 -13.50 -11.16
C VAL A 25 16.55 -12.27 -12.07
N GLU A 26 17.72 -11.63 -12.15
CA GLU A 26 17.96 -10.49 -13.01
C GLU A 26 17.58 -10.81 -14.46
N ASN A 27 16.88 -9.87 -15.11
CA ASN A 27 16.34 -9.99 -16.47
C ASN A 27 15.20 -11.01 -16.67
N THR A 28 14.86 -11.81 -15.67
CA THR A 28 13.77 -12.81 -15.77
C THR A 28 12.53 -12.41 -14.97
N CYS A 29 12.70 -11.61 -13.91
CA CYS A 29 11.63 -11.21 -13.02
C CYS A 29 11.69 -9.73 -12.68
N GLY A 30 10.57 -9.04 -12.83
CA GLY A 30 10.42 -7.66 -12.35
C GLY A 30 10.09 -7.62 -10.86
N PHE A 31 10.60 -6.61 -10.15
CA PHE A 31 10.31 -6.36 -8.75
C PHE A 31 9.50 -5.09 -8.57
N TYR A 32 8.54 -5.12 -7.67
CA TYR A 32 7.79 -3.96 -7.22
C TYR A 32 7.79 -3.93 -5.68
N MET A 33 8.21 -2.80 -5.12
CA MET A 33 8.33 -2.63 -3.67
C MET A 33 7.32 -1.58 -3.22
N MET A 34 6.51 -1.93 -2.26
CA MET A 34 5.50 -1.05 -1.66
C MET A 34 5.74 -0.92 -0.15
N GLY A 35 5.34 0.20 0.40
CA GLY A 35 5.39 0.47 1.83
C GLY A 35 4.74 1.80 2.16
N ALA A 36 4.51 2.04 3.43
CA ALA A 36 4.07 3.33 3.95
C ALA A 36 5.18 4.39 3.85
N ASP A 37 4.91 5.59 4.33
CA ASP A 37 5.86 6.73 4.29
C ASP A 37 7.23 6.42 4.91
N GLY A 38 7.29 5.46 5.84
CA GLY A 38 8.52 4.98 6.46
C GLY A 38 9.52 4.30 5.50
N LEU A 39 9.05 3.71 4.40
CA LEU A 39 9.92 3.05 3.42
C LEU A 39 10.90 4.04 2.77
N GLU A 40 10.38 5.16 2.26
CA GLU A 40 11.20 6.21 1.65
C GLU A 40 12.19 6.79 2.65
N ALA A 41 11.74 7.12 3.86
CA ALA A 41 12.58 7.65 4.93
C ALA A 41 13.70 6.67 5.32
N LYS A 42 13.40 5.38 5.43
CA LYS A 42 14.36 4.33 5.74
C LYS A 42 15.45 4.19 4.67
N ILE A 43 15.04 4.14 3.40
CA ILE A 43 15.98 4.02 2.28
C ILE A 43 16.87 5.26 2.23
N ASN A 44 16.31 6.46 2.27
CA ASN A 44 17.07 7.70 2.21
C ASN A 44 18.06 7.83 3.38
N ARG A 45 17.65 7.49 4.61
CA ARG A 45 18.52 7.45 5.78
C ARG A 45 19.67 6.45 5.60
N SER A 46 19.35 5.25 5.10
CA SER A 46 20.39 4.22 4.90
C SER A 46 21.41 4.61 3.83
N ILE A 47 20.97 5.30 2.78
CA ILE A 47 21.86 5.85 1.75
C ILE A 47 22.71 6.97 2.33
N SER A 48 22.16 7.89 3.12
CA SER A 48 22.89 9.02 3.71
C SER A 48 24.03 8.58 4.62
N VAL A 49 23.83 7.49 5.36
CA VAL A 49 24.89 6.88 6.21
C VAL A 49 25.74 5.85 5.45
N LYS A 50 25.64 5.80 4.12
CA LYS A 50 26.41 4.90 3.25
C LYS A 50 26.27 3.41 3.63
N LYS A 51 25.10 2.99 4.10
CA LYS A 51 24.85 1.59 4.45
C LYS A 51 24.91 0.71 3.20
N VAL A 52 25.71 -0.37 3.27
CA VAL A 52 26.00 -1.23 2.13
C VAL A 52 24.73 -1.81 1.51
N GLY A 53 24.64 -1.80 0.19
CA GLY A 53 23.56 -2.39 -0.58
C GLY A 53 22.39 -1.43 -0.90
N TYR A 54 22.15 -0.40 -0.09
CA TYR A 54 20.98 0.48 -0.30
C TYR A 54 21.10 1.35 -1.55
N THR A 55 22.24 1.95 -1.81
CA THR A 55 22.47 2.77 -3.01
C THR A 55 22.29 1.92 -4.29
N GLU A 56 22.84 0.71 -4.28
CA GLU A 56 22.74 -0.21 -5.39
C GLU A 56 21.30 -0.64 -5.64
N MET A 57 20.60 -1.10 -4.61
CA MET A 57 19.19 -1.50 -4.73
C MET A 57 18.32 -0.33 -5.19
N PHE A 58 18.48 0.86 -4.61
CA PHE A 58 17.75 2.04 -5.04
C PHE A 58 18.00 2.40 -6.51
N SER A 59 19.21 2.19 -6.99
CA SER A 59 19.54 2.37 -8.41
C SER A 59 18.77 1.39 -9.31
N ARG A 60 18.62 0.14 -8.89
CA ARG A 60 17.86 -0.90 -9.61
C ARG A 60 16.38 -0.60 -9.70
N PHE A 61 15.80 0.06 -8.69
CA PHE A 61 14.43 0.58 -8.71
C PHE A 61 14.29 1.93 -9.48
N GLY A 62 15.31 2.32 -10.24
CA GLY A 62 15.28 3.52 -11.08
C GLY A 62 15.42 4.83 -10.31
N ARG A 63 15.82 4.81 -9.03
CA ARG A 63 16.01 5.97 -8.14
C ARG A 63 14.76 6.84 -8.01
N ARG A 64 13.59 6.24 -8.04
CA ARG A 64 12.31 6.94 -7.99
C ARG A 64 11.39 6.34 -6.95
N TYR A 65 10.62 7.21 -6.31
CA TYR A 65 9.48 6.83 -5.49
C TYR A 65 8.20 7.24 -6.22
N GLY A 66 7.27 6.30 -6.37
CA GLY A 66 5.91 6.59 -6.80
C GLY A 66 5.02 6.82 -5.59
N LYS A 67 4.18 7.83 -5.62
CA LYS A 67 3.14 8.02 -4.61
C LYS A 67 1.83 7.45 -5.13
N ALA A 68 1.31 6.41 -4.48
CA ALA A 68 0.03 5.81 -4.85
C ALA A 68 -1.16 6.67 -4.42
N VAL A 69 -0.94 7.59 -3.48
CA VAL A 69 -1.97 8.47 -2.93
C VAL A 69 -1.54 9.92 -3.13
N PRO A 70 -2.45 10.82 -3.53
CA PRO A 70 -2.16 12.24 -3.67
C PRO A 70 -1.60 12.85 -2.38
N LEU A 71 -0.72 13.84 -2.53
CA LEU A 71 -0.11 14.53 -1.38
C LEU A 71 -1.08 15.57 -0.76
N GLY A 72 -1.99 16.14 -1.56
CA GLY A 72 -2.99 17.10 -1.10
C GLY A 72 -4.02 16.42 -0.20
N LYS A 73 -4.31 17.02 0.97
CA LYS A 73 -5.25 16.45 1.95
C LYS A 73 -6.63 16.18 1.36
N GLU A 74 -7.21 17.17 0.67
CA GLU A 74 -8.54 17.03 0.07
C GLU A 74 -8.57 15.99 -1.07
N GLU A 75 -7.55 15.97 -1.91
CA GLU A 75 -7.45 15.01 -3.01
C GLU A 75 -7.29 13.59 -2.47
N LYS A 76 -6.49 13.42 -1.42
CA LYS A 76 -6.32 12.17 -0.69
C LYS A 76 -7.64 11.69 -0.11
N GLU A 77 -8.37 12.55 0.62
CA GLU A 77 -9.67 12.23 1.19
C GLU A 77 -10.66 11.79 0.10
N LYS A 78 -10.79 12.57 -0.97
CA LYS A 78 -11.69 12.26 -2.11
C LYS A 78 -11.34 10.92 -2.76
N MET A 79 -10.06 10.69 -3.05
CA MET A 79 -9.60 9.45 -3.67
C MET A 79 -9.90 8.23 -2.79
N LEU A 80 -9.59 8.31 -1.49
CA LEU A 80 -9.80 7.20 -0.57
C LEU A 80 -11.29 6.93 -0.32
N GLN A 81 -12.13 7.98 -0.25
CA GLN A 81 -13.57 7.82 -0.15
C GLN A 81 -14.17 7.19 -1.40
N ALA A 82 -13.74 7.62 -2.59
CA ALA A 82 -14.19 7.04 -3.85
C ALA A 82 -13.79 5.56 -3.97
N SER A 83 -12.55 5.23 -3.61
CA SER A 83 -12.06 3.84 -3.60
C SER A 83 -12.84 2.97 -2.62
N ALA A 84 -13.11 3.48 -1.42
CA ALA A 84 -13.90 2.78 -0.42
C ALA A 84 -15.34 2.55 -0.87
N ALA A 85 -15.98 3.55 -1.49
CA ALA A 85 -17.32 3.43 -2.05
C ALA A 85 -17.38 2.34 -3.13
N MET A 86 -16.38 2.27 -4.00
CA MET A 86 -16.26 1.23 -5.02
C MET A 86 -16.10 -0.15 -4.41
N ILE A 87 -15.25 -0.30 -3.38
CA ILE A 87 -15.06 -1.57 -2.66
C ILE A 87 -16.37 -2.04 -2.02
N ILE A 88 -17.12 -1.13 -1.37
CA ILE A 88 -18.41 -1.45 -0.78
C ILE A 88 -19.38 -1.95 -1.85
N LYS A 89 -19.49 -1.23 -2.97
CA LYS A 89 -20.39 -1.58 -4.07
C LYS A 89 -20.09 -2.96 -4.66
N VAL A 90 -18.82 -3.19 -5.05
CA VAL A 90 -18.40 -4.46 -5.67
C VAL A 90 -18.59 -5.65 -4.73
N ASN A 91 -18.27 -5.49 -3.43
CA ASN A 91 -18.46 -6.57 -2.47
C ASN A 91 -19.95 -6.83 -2.16
N ALA A 92 -20.79 -5.81 -2.15
CA ALA A 92 -22.24 -5.97 -1.97
C ALA A 92 -22.86 -6.70 -3.18
N GLU A 93 -22.50 -6.30 -4.39
CA GLU A 93 -22.91 -6.97 -5.64
C GLU A 93 -22.47 -8.44 -5.68
N ALA A 94 -21.22 -8.72 -5.34
CA ALA A 94 -20.68 -10.09 -5.30
C ALA A 94 -21.40 -11.00 -4.29
N ARG A 95 -22.01 -10.43 -3.24
CA ARG A 95 -22.77 -11.15 -2.22
C ARG A 95 -24.28 -11.16 -2.49
N GLY A 96 -24.75 -10.48 -3.53
CA GLY A 96 -26.17 -10.34 -3.85
C GLY A 96 -26.97 -9.54 -2.82
N VAL A 97 -26.32 -8.65 -2.05
CA VAL A 97 -26.97 -7.85 -1.01
C VAL A 97 -27.12 -6.39 -1.45
N SER A 98 -28.26 -5.80 -1.13
CA SER A 98 -28.48 -4.37 -1.36
C SER A 98 -27.93 -3.56 -0.18
N VAL A 99 -27.07 -2.60 -0.47
CA VAL A 99 -26.38 -1.79 0.55
C VAL A 99 -26.47 -0.31 0.21
N ASP A 100 -26.83 0.51 1.20
CA ASP A 100 -26.64 1.95 1.11
C ASP A 100 -25.14 2.27 1.32
N VAL A 101 -24.44 2.47 0.20
CA VAL A 101 -23.01 2.75 0.16
C VAL A 101 -22.65 3.96 1.01
N ASN A 102 -23.46 5.03 0.97
CA ASN A 102 -23.19 6.27 1.72
C ASN A 102 -23.34 6.05 3.23
N LYS A 103 -24.28 5.21 3.64
CA LYS A 103 -24.49 4.86 5.05
C LYS A 103 -23.31 4.05 5.59
N VAL A 104 -22.85 3.04 4.85
CA VAL A 104 -21.67 2.24 5.24
C VAL A 104 -20.42 3.10 5.25
N LEU A 105 -20.22 3.93 4.25
CA LEU A 105 -19.08 4.84 4.16
C LEU A 105 -19.01 5.76 5.39
N ARG A 106 -20.12 6.40 5.76
CA ARG A 106 -20.18 7.26 6.96
C ARG A 106 -19.85 6.54 8.25
N LYS A 107 -20.37 5.32 8.44
CA LYS A 107 -20.09 4.50 9.63
C LYS A 107 -18.63 4.06 9.75
N THR A 108 -17.95 3.96 8.64
CA THR A 108 -16.57 3.45 8.57
C THR A 108 -15.53 4.55 8.52
N MET A 109 -15.97 5.82 8.47
CA MET A 109 -15.11 7.00 8.46
C MET A 109 -14.36 7.15 9.78
N GLY A 110 -13.08 7.51 9.70
CA GLY A 110 -12.31 7.96 10.85
C GLY A 110 -12.45 9.47 11.09
N ASP A 111 -11.86 9.98 12.17
CA ASP A 111 -11.84 11.41 12.50
C ASP A 111 -11.07 12.23 11.46
N ASP A 112 -10.14 11.59 10.76
CA ASP A 112 -9.36 12.12 9.65
C ASP A 112 -10.13 12.14 8.30
N ARG A 113 -11.42 11.78 8.32
CA ARG A 113 -12.30 11.65 7.15
C ARG A 113 -11.85 10.59 6.13
N ILE A 114 -11.03 9.65 6.58
CA ILE A 114 -10.56 8.51 5.78
C ILE A 114 -11.33 7.26 6.20
N PRO A 115 -11.97 6.54 5.25
CA PRO A 115 -12.68 5.31 5.57
C PRO A 115 -11.71 4.16 5.87
N SER A 116 -12.02 3.40 6.92
CA SER A 116 -11.23 2.22 7.30
C SER A 116 -11.71 0.98 6.55
N LEU A 117 -10.86 0.40 5.71
CA LEU A 117 -11.17 -0.85 5.00
C LEU A 117 -11.53 -1.99 5.95
N ARG A 118 -10.84 -2.10 7.09
CA ARG A 118 -11.16 -3.12 8.10
C ARG A 118 -12.57 -2.96 8.67
N ARG A 119 -13.02 -1.72 8.89
CA ARG A 119 -14.40 -1.44 9.33
C ARG A 119 -15.40 -1.74 8.21
N ILE A 120 -15.07 -1.41 6.97
CA ILE A 120 -15.91 -1.71 5.80
C ILE A 120 -16.18 -3.22 5.71
N TYR A 121 -15.14 -4.05 5.75
CA TYR A 121 -15.31 -5.49 5.71
C TYR A 121 -16.15 -6.02 6.87
N LYS A 122 -15.97 -5.51 8.08
CA LYS A 122 -16.81 -5.87 9.24
C LYS A 122 -18.28 -5.49 9.06
N GLU A 123 -18.58 -4.32 8.51
CA GLU A 123 -19.97 -3.90 8.25
C GLU A 123 -20.62 -4.74 7.13
N LEU A 124 -19.88 -5.04 6.07
CA LEU A 124 -20.37 -5.91 4.99
C LEU A 124 -20.62 -7.35 5.45
N THR A 125 -19.84 -7.87 6.37
CA THR A 125 -20.10 -9.21 6.95
C THR A 125 -21.41 -9.24 7.71
N LYS A 126 -21.70 -8.23 8.55
CA LYS A 126 -22.98 -8.15 9.31
C LYS A 126 -24.23 -8.03 8.43
N ILE A 127 -24.12 -7.50 7.22
CA ILE A 127 -25.25 -7.33 6.31
C ILE A 127 -25.56 -8.63 5.56
N GLY A 128 -24.58 -9.52 5.44
CA GLY A 128 -24.74 -10.83 4.77
C GLY A 128 -25.15 -11.97 5.69
N GLU A 129 -25.29 -11.71 6.99
CA GLU A 129 -25.86 -12.63 7.99
C GLU A 129 -27.35 -12.33 8.16
#